data_cb08bfa7e202f79782e64fff8d664b0d
#
_entry.id   cb08bfa7e202f79782e64fff8d664b0d
#
_cell.length_a   1.000
_cell.length_b   1.000
_cell.length_c   1.000
_cell.angle_alpha   90.00
_cell.angle_beta   90.00
_cell.angle_gamma   90.00
#
_symmetry.space_group_name_H-M   'P 1'
#
loop_
_entity.id
_entity.type
_entity.pdbx_description
1 polymer ?
#
loop_
_entity_poly.entity_id
_entity_poly.type
_entity_poly.pdbx_seq_one_letter_code
_entity_poly.pdbx_strand_id
1 'polypeptide(L)'
;MNIEFDVYKQKLNDCRPALDGLADSLNVEGLRNELERLHAMQEAPGFWDDPEKSQKIVVKTKQAENKVERYENMLSAWDDLITICEMAAEEDDDSMLEELKEGFEKLTADMESCRLETLLTGNYDKNNAMMSFHAGAGGLEAQDWCQILYRMYTRWAEQHGFTYKIMDYQEADEGGIKSADILVEGENAYGFLKGENGVHRMVRVSPFDANGRRQTSFSAIEVIPDIEDDSNDVEIRPEDYEMQVFRSSGAGGQHINKTSSAVRLIHKATGIVVACQTERSQFQNKENCLRMLRSKLVEIKEREHLDKISDIKGVQQKIEWGSQIRNYVFMPYTLVKDTHTGHETSNINAVIDGALDPFIEAYLNCLATGNWVQK
;
A
#
# COMPACT_ATOMS: atom_id res chain seq x y z
N MET A 1 -24.04 37.55 -12.89
CA MET A 1 -24.29 36.11 -12.72
C MET A 1 -23.06 35.35 -13.26
N ASN A 2 -22.23 34.86 -12.38
CA ASN A 2 -20.97 34.23 -12.80
C ASN A 2 -21.25 32.78 -13.23
N ILE A 3 -21.08 32.50 -14.50
CA ILE A 3 -21.34 31.18 -15.13
C ILE A 3 -20.55 30.07 -14.43
N GLU A 4 -19.40 30.40 -13.82
CA GLU A 4 -18.55 29.40 -13.15
C GLU A 4 -19.22 28.83 -11.88
N PHE A 5 -19.93 29.62 -11.08
CA PHE A 5 -20.67 29.11 -9.92
C PHE A 5 -21.81 28.17 -10.32
N ASP A 6 -22.53 28.48 -11.40
CA ASP A 6 -23.58 27.60 -11.92
C ASP A 6 -23.00 26.25 -12.38
N VAL A 7 -21.81 26.27 -13.02
CA VAL A 7 -21.10 25.06 -13.44
C VAL A 7 -20.68 24.22 -12.22
N TYR A 8 -20.14 24.85 -11.17
CA TYR A 8 -19.76 24.10 -9.96
C TYR A 8 -20.99 23.61 -9.19
N LYS A 9 -22.06 24.38 -9.12
CA LYS A 9 -23.33 23.95 -8.54
C LYS A 9 -23.87 22.70 -9.24
N GLN A 10 -23.81 22.68 -10.57
CA GLN A 10 -24.20 21.50 -11.33
C GLN A 10 -23.28 20.29 -11.06
N LYS A 11 -21.95 20.48 -11.04
CA LYS A 11 -20.99 19.41 -10.70
C LYS A 11 -21.24 18.86 -9.30
N LEU A 12 -21.50 19.71 -8.30
CA LEU A 12 -21.84 19.30 -6.95
C LEU A 12 -23.13 18.49 -6.89
N ASN A 13 -24.17 18.90 -7.62
CA ASN A 13 -25.40 18.11 -7.74
C ASN A 13 -25.20 16.76 -8.43
N ASP A 14 -24.33 16.71 -9.43
CA ASP A 14 -23.97 15.47 -10.15
C ASP A 14 -23.17 14.51 -9.25
N CYS A 15 -22.41 15.03 -8.28
CA CYS A 15 -21.68 14.22 -7.29
C CYS A 15 -22.57 13.65 -6.17
N ARG A 16 -23.73 14.25 -5.90
CA ARG A 16 -24.60 13.85 -4.77
C ARG A 16 -25.03 12.38 -4.80
N PRO A 17 -25.47 11.79 -5.93
CA PRO A 17 -25.80 10.37 -5.97
C PRO A 17 -24.62 9.45 -5.67
N ALA A 18 -23.39 9.85 -6.06
CA ALA A 18 -22.18 9.11 -5.73
C ALA A 18 -21.86 9.18 -4.24
N LEU A 19 -22.04 10.35 -3.61
CA LEU A 19 -21.87 10.55 -2.17
C LEU A 19 -22.90 9.72 -1.36
N ASP A 20 -24.17 9.70 -1.79
CA ASP A 20 -25.20 8.87 -1.16
C ASP A 20 -24.90 7.38 -1.34
N GLY A 21 -24.39 6.96 -2.51
CA GLY A 21 -23.95 5.57 -2.76
C GLY A 21 -22.76 5.13 -1.90
N LEU A 22 -21.89 6.07 -1.48
CA LEU A 22 -20.83 5.78 -0.52
C LEU A 22 -21.38 5.42 0.87
N ALA A 23 -22.48 6.04 1.32
CA ALA A 23 -23.13 5.69 2.59
C ALA A 23 -23.53 4.22 2.64
N ASP A 24 -24.13 3.73 1.53
CA ASP A 24 -24.55 2.33 1.41
C ASP A 24 -23.34 1.40 1.34
N SER A 25 -22.33 1.75 0.55
CA SER A 25 -21.12 0.94 0.37
C SER A 25 -20.29 0.82 1.64
N LEU A 26 -20.21 1.89 2.42
CA LEU A 26 -19.55 1.92 3.74
C LEU A 26 -20.41 1.31 4.84
N ASN A 27 -21.71 1.09 4.56
CA ASN A 27 -22.70 0.67 5.56
C ASN A 27 -22.70 1.61 6.78
N VAL A 28 -22.80 2.92 6.54
CA VAL A 28 -22.69 3.97 7.58
C VAL A 28 -23.72 3.74 8.70
N GLU A 29 -24.94 3.34 8.36
CA GLU A 29 -25.98 3.04 9.35
C GLU A 29 -25.59 1.84 10.24
N GLY A 30 -25.03 0.79 9.64
CA GLY A 30 -24.51 -0.35 10.38
C GLY A 30 -23.34 0.04 11.29
N LEU A 31 -22.43 0.91 10.82
CA LEU A 31 -21.32 1.43 11.63
C LEU A 31 -21.82 2.26 12.82
N ARG A 32 -22.85 3.09 12.65
CA ARG A 32 -23.46 3.86 13.75
C ARG A 32 -24.05 2.94 14.82
N ASN A 33 -24.79 1.91 14.41
CA ASN A 33 -25.33 0.90 15.33
C ASN A 33 -24.23 0.11 16.05
N GLU A 34 -23.12 -0.21 15.35
CA GLU A 34 -21.96 -0.87 15.95
C GLU A 34 -21.26 0.05 16.96
N LEU A 35 -21.13 1.36 16.66
CA LEU A 35 -20.57 2.36 17.57
C LEU A 35 -21.38 2.46 18.87
N GLU A 36 -22.69 2.55 18.80
CA GLU A 36 -23.55 2.56 19.99
C GLU A 36 -23.31 1.34 20.87
N ARG A 37 -23.17 0.17 20.25
CA ARG A 37 -22.86 -1.08 20.94
C ARG A 37 -21.47 -1.06 21.58
N LEU A 38 -20.44 -0.59 20.85
CA LEU A 38 -19.06 -0.53 21.34
C LEU A 38 -18.94 0.47 22.50
N HIS A 39 -19.59 1.63 22.41
CA HIS A 39 -19.65 2.61 23.50
C HIS A 39 -20.35 2.02 24.74
N ALA A 40 -21.47 1.33 24.57
CA ALA A 40 -22.13 0.64 25.68
C ALA A 40 -21.26 -0.42 26.35
N MET A 41 -20.40 -1.11 25.55
CA MET A 41 -19.41 -2.06 26.10
C MET A 41 -18.30 -1.37 26.87
N GLN A 42 -17.85 -0.19 26.44
CA GLN A 42 -16.82 0.60 27.11
C GLN A 42 -17.31 1.19 28.45
N GLU A 43 -18.60 1.47 28.55
CA GLU A 43 -19.26 1.98 29.78
C GLU A 43 -19.58 0.85 30.79
N ALA A 44 -19.51 -0.42 30.37
CA ALA A 44 -19.86 -1.53 31.22
C ALA A 44 -18.88 -1.71 32.40
N PRO A 45 -19.38 -2.04 33.64
CA PRO A 45 -18.51 -2.31 34.77
C PRO A 45 -17.54 -3.48 34.47
N GLY A 46 -16.26 -3.29 34.77
CA GLY A 46 -15.23 -4.31 34.54
C GLY A 46 -14.62 -4.30 33.13
N PHE A 47 -14.97 -3.33 32.29
CA PHE A 47 -14.38 -3.20 30.94
C PHE A 47 -12.84 -3.15 30.98
N TRP A 48 -12.24 -2.45 31.93
CA TRP A 48 -10.79 -2.27 32.08
C TRP A 48 -10.07 -3.41 32.82
N ASP A 49 -10.80 -4.45 33.25
CA ASP A 49 -10.21 -5.59 33.96
C ASP A 49 -9.34 -6.48 33.04
N ASP A 50 -9.60 -6.43 31.72
CA ASP A 50 -8.82 -7.14 30.70
C ASP A 50 -8.23 -6.12 29.70
N PRO A 51 -6.97 -5.68 29.91
CA PRO A 51 -6.36 -4.63 29.10
C PRO A 51 -6.26 -4.96 27.61
N GLU A 52 -6.02 -6.23 27.23
CA GLU A 52 -5.88 -6.63 25.82
C GLU A 52 -7.22 -6.51 25.07
N LYS A 53 -8.30 -7.02 25.69
CA LYS A 53 -9.65 -6.89 25.10
C LYS A 53 -10.10 -5.44 25.03
N SER A 54 -9.86 -4.70 26.10
CA SER A 54 -10.23 -3.28 26.17
C SER A 54 -9.53 -2.47 25.08
N GLN A 55 -8.23 -2.69 24.88
CA GLN A 55 -7.45 -2.02 23.85
C GLN A 55 -7.99 -2.35 22.44
N LYS A 56 -8.32 -3.62 22.16
CA LYS A 56 -8.90 -4.03 20.87
C LYS A 56 -10.25 -3.35 20.62
N ILE A 57 -11.11 -3.27 21.64
CA ILE A 57 -12.41 -2.60 21.53
C ILE A 57 -12.21 -1.10 21.29
N VAL A 58 -11.32 -0.44 22.02
CA VAL A 58 -11.03 1.00 21.84
C VAL A 58 -10.51 1.30 20.43
N VAL A 59 -9.58 0.48 19.92
CA VAL A 59 -9.07 0.63 18.54
C VAL A 59 -10.20 0.46 17.52
N LYS A 60 -11.04 -0.57 17.70
CA LYS A 60 -12.17 -0.84 16.82
C LYS A 60 -13.21 0.29 16.83
N THR A 61 -13.50 0.85 18.03
CA THR A 61 -14.38 2.01 18.16
C THR A 61 -13.81 3.19 17.39
N LYS A 62 -12.52 3.50 17.58
CA LYS A 62 -11.89 4.63 16.91
C LYS A 62 -11.87 4.48 15.39
N GLN A 63 -11.64 3.28 14.88
CA GLN A 63 -11.73 3.01 13.43
C GLN A 63 -13.15 3.24 12.88
N ALA A 64 -14.17 2.78 13.61
CA ALA A 64 -15.56 2.99 13.19
C ALA A 64 -15.97 4.47 13.28
N GLU A 65 -15.56 5.18 14.34
CA GLU A 65 -15.76 6.63 14.49
C GLU A 65 -15.15 7.39 13.32
N ASN A 66 -13.88 7.12 13.00
CA ASN A 66 -13.17 7.80 11.92
C ASN A 66 -13.88 7.63 10.57
N LYS A 67 -14.46 6.45 10.29
CA LYS A 67 -15.20 6.21 9.04
C LYS A 67 -16.51 6.98 8.98
N VAL A 68 -17.25 6.99 10.07
CA VAL A 68 -18.51 7.76 10.15
C VAL A 68 -18.22 9.26 10.07
N GLU A 69 -17.25 9.76 10.84
CA GLU A 69 -16.84 11.16 10.85
C GLU A 69 -16.36 11.61 9.45
N ARG A 70 -15.56 10.78 8.76
CA ARG A 70 -15.09 11.08 7.42
C ARG A 70 -16.25 11.23 6.43
N TYR A 71 -17.24 10.34 6.49
CA TYR A 71 -18.43 10.46 5.65
C TYR A 71 -19.25 11.72 5.99
N GLU A 72 -19.45 12.02 7.28
CA GLU A 72 -20.16 13.22 7.74
C GLU A 72 -19.43 14.50 7.33
N ASN A 73 -18.09 14.51 7.38
CA ASN A 73 -17.29 15.64 6.91
C ASN A 73 -17.43 15.86 5.40
N MET A 74 -17.52 14.79 4.58
CA MET A 74 -17.79 14.93 3.14
C MET A 74 -19.19 15.49 2.87
N LEU A 75 -20.20 15.08 3.64
CA LEU A 75 -21.56 15.65 3.56
C LEU A 75 -21.56 17.14 3.91
N SER A 76 -20.93 17.49 5.04
CA SER A 76 -20.83 18.90 5.47
C SER A 76 -20.10 19.74 4.42
N ALA A 77 -18.98 19.25 3.90
CA ALA A 77 -18.24 19.95 2.85
C ALA A 77 -19.09 20.16 1.58
N TRP A 78 -19.89 19.17 1.20
CA TRP A 78 -20.83 19.30 0.08
C TRP A 78 -21.89 20.38 0.35
N ASP A 79 -22.52 20.38 1.54
CA ASP A 79 -23.51 21.36 1.95
C ASP A 79 -22.92 22.79 2.00
N ASP A 80 -21.68 22.92 2.53
CA ASP A 80 -20.96 24.20 2.60
C ASP A 80 -20.67 24.75 1.20
N LEU A 81 -20.19 23.91 0.26
CA LEU A 81 -19.90 24.30 -1.12
C LEU A 81 -21.17 24.70 -1.88
N ILE A 82 -22.29 24.01 -1.67
CA ILE A 82 -23.61 24.42 -2.23
C ILE A 82 -24.02 25.77 -1.69
N THR A 83 -23.85 26.01 -0.37
CA THR A 83 -24.16 27.29 0.27
C THR A 83 -23.31 28.41 -0.32
N ILE A 84 -22.00 28.20 -0.53
CA ILE A 84 -21.12 29.17 -1.20
C ILE A 84 -21.63 29.50 -2.59
N CYS A 85 -22.04 28.49 -3.39
CA CYS A 85 -22.62 28.74 -4.72
C CYS A 85 -23.90 29.59 -4.65
N GLU A 86 -24.75 29.39 -3.66
CA GLU A 86 -26.00 30.11 -3.49
C GLU A 86 -25.76 31.56 -3.05
N MET A 87 -24.87 31.76 -2.07
CA MET A 87 -24.50 33.11 -1.59
C MET A 87 -23.82 33.95 -2.69
N ALA A 88 -22.87 33.35 -3.41
CA ALA A 88 -22.19 34.05 -4.50
C ALA A 88 -23.12 34.41 -5.67
N ALA A 89 -24.17 33.60 -5.90
CA ALA A 89 -25.19 33.91 -6.89
C ALA A 89 -26.09 35.09 -6.48
N GLU A 90 -26.33 35.30 -5.17
CA GLU A 90 -27.12 36.40 -4.62
C GLU A 90 -26.32 37.72 -4.54
N GLU A 91 -25.05 37.67 -4.15
CA GLU A 91 -24.21 38.82 -3.91
C GLU A 91 -23.37 39.27 -5.12
N ASP A 92 -23.33 38.46 -6.20
CA ASP A 92 -22.52 38.69 -7.43
C ASP A 92 -21.02 38.88 -7.10
N ASP A 93 -20.52 38.11 -6.09
CA ASP A 93 -19.17 38.21 -5.54
C ASP A 93 -18.29 37.05 -6.03
N ASP A 94 -17.24 37.38 -6.79
CA ASP A 94 -16.29 36.41 -7.34
C ASP A 94 -15.17 36.02 -6.36
N SER A 95 -15.11 36.64 -5.18
CA SER A 95 -14.00 36.41 -4.22
C SER A 95 -13.96 34.98 -3.67
N MET A 96 -15.11 34.29 -3.63
CA MET A 96 -15.24 32.90 -3.12
C MET A 96 -14.99 31.82 -4.15
N LEU A 97 -14.68 32.20 -5.41
CA LEU A 97 -14.51 31.21 -6.49
C LEU A 97 -13.30 30.30 -6.28
N GLU A 98 -12.20 30.83 -5.76
CA GLU A 98 -10.98 30.04 -5.50
C GLU A 98 -11.25 29.02 -4.37
N GLU A 99 -11.89 29.46 -3.30
CA GLU A 99 -12.29 28.58 -2.20
C GLU A 99 -13.24 27.46 -2.67
N LEU A 100 -14.19 27.79 -3.53
CA LEU A 100 -15.10 26.81 -4.14
C LEU A 100 -14.33 25.77 -4.99
N LYS A 101 -13.33 26.20 -5.78
CA LYS A 101 -12.51 25.31 -6.61
C LYS A 101 -11.70 24.35 -5.74
N GLU A 102 -10.97 24.89 -4.79
CA GLU A 102 -10.15 24.08 -3.86
C GLU A 102 -11.02 23.11 -3.04
N GLY A 103 -12.14 23.60 -2.53
CA GLY A 103 -13.08 22.77 -1.78
C GLY A 103 -13.70 21.64 -2.60
N PHE A 104 -14.06 21.92 -3.86
CA PHE A 104 -14.59 20.91 -4.77
C PHE A 104 -13.55 19.86 -5.13
N GLU A 105 -12.30 20.26 -5.42
CA GLU A 105 -11.19 19.33 -5.71
C GLU A 105 -10.92 18.43 -4.50
N LYS A 106 -10.91 19.00 -3.30
CA LYS A 106 -10.73 18.24 -2.06
C LYS A 106 -11.87 17.24 -1.83
N LEU A 107 -13.12 17.68 -1.97
CA LEU A 107 -14.29 16.83 -1.81
C LEU A 107 -14.26 15.64 -2.79
N THR A 108 -13.95 15.89 -4.07
CA THR A 108 -13.89 14.85 -5.08
C THR A 108 -12.74 13.87 -4.83
N ALA A 109 -11.59 14.33 -4.36
CA ALA A 109 -10.48 13.48 -3.96
C ALA A 109 -10.82 12.61 -2.74
N ASP A 110 -11.47 13.18 -1.72
CA ASP A 110 -11.90 12.44 -0.53
C ASP A 110 -12.97 11.38 -0.87
N MET A 111 -13.92 11.70 -1.75
CA MET A 111 -14.92 10.75 -2.25
C MET A 111 -14.29 9.60 -3.01
N GLU A 112 -13.32 9.87 -3.91
CA GLU A 112 -12.64 8.82 -4.68
C GLU A 112 -11.79 7.93 -3.78
N SER A 113 -11.04 8.51 -2.85
CA SER A 113 -10.28 7.75 -1.85
C SER A 113 -11.20 6.83 -1.02
N CYS A 114 -12.34 7.34 -0.58
CA CYS A 114 -13.33 6.58 0.16
C CYS A 114 -13.95 5.44 -0.70
N ARG A 115 -14.23 5.71 -1.98
CA ARG A 115 -14.72 4.72 -2.93
C ARG A 115 -13.71 3.57 -3.12
N LEU A 116 -12.44 3.89 -3.24
CA LEU A 116 -11.38 2.89 -3.38
C LEU A 116 -11.30 1.98 -2.15
N GLU A 117 -11.47 2.52 -0.95
CA GLU A 117 -11.51 1.72 0.27
C GLU A 117 -12.65 0.69 0.26
N THR A 118 -13.80 1.01 -0.36
CA THR A 118 -14.92 0.05 -0.46
C THR A 118 -14.62 -1.13 -1.40
N LEU A 119 -13.64 -1.01 -2.30
CA LEU A 119 -13.19 -2.09 -3.17
C LEU A 119 -12.25 -3.09 -2.47
N LEU A 120 -11.78 -2.75 -1.27
CA LEU A 120 -10.89 -3.58 -0.47
C LEU A 120 -11.70 -4.63 0.30
N THR A 121 -11.98 -5.75 -0.36
CA THR A 121 -12.82 -6.84 0.18
C THR A 121 -12.04 -8.06 0.64
N GLY A 122 -10.74 -8.09 0.44
CA GLY A 122 -9.87 -9.19 0.85
C GLY A 122 -9.72 -9.28 2.37
N ASN A 123 -9.55 -10.48 2.89
CA ASN A 123 -9.44 -10.73 4.34
C ASN A 123 -8.29 -9.97 5.02
N TYR A 124 -7.22 -9.70 4.27
CA TYR A 124 -6.00 -9.03 4.78
C TYR A 124 -5.83 -7.60 4.26
N ASP A 125 -6.79 -7.08 3.49
CA ASP A 125 -6.68 -5.75 2.87
C ASP A 125 -6.50 -4.63 3.89
N LYS A 126 -7.03 -4.79 5.10
CA LYS A 126 -6.94 -3.82 6.21
C LYS A 126 -5.60 -3.82 6.94
N ASN A 127 -4.74 -4.81 6.66
CA ASN A 127 -3.49 -4.97 7.37
C ASN A 127 -2.42 -3.99 6.87
N ASN A 128 -1.38 -3.83 7.68
CA ASN A 128 -0.12 -3.22 7.24
C ASN A 128 0.48 -4.03 6.09
N ALA A 129 1.35 -3.42 5.30
CA ALA A 129 2.03 -4.08 4.19
C ALA A 129 3.53 -4.26 4.48
N MET A 130 4.04 -5.46 4.30
CA MET A 130 5.47 -5.69 4.20
C MET A 130 5.87 -5.66 2.74
N MET A 131 6.79 -4.76 2.38
CA MET A 131 7.32 -4.64 1.01
C MET A 131 8.79 -5.03 0.98
N SER A 132 9.13 -5.93 0.08
CA SER A 132 10.51 -6.35 -0.18
C SER A 132 10.91 -5.93 -1.59
N PHE A 133 12.02 -5.21 -1.70
CA PHE A 133 12.59 -4.75 -2.95
C PHE A 133 13.84 -5.55 -3.27
N HIS A 134 13.94 -6.10 -4.47
CA HIS A 134 15.09 -6.89 -4.90
C HIS A 134 15.61 -6.43 -6.25
N ALA A 135 16.90 -6.13 -6.32
CA ALA A 135 17.57 -5.90 -7.59
C ALA A 135 17.61 -7.18 -8.41
N GLY A 136 17.10 -7.11 -9.64
CA GLY A 136 17.07 -8.24 -10.56
C GLY A 136 18.22 -8.23 -11.58
N ALA A 137 17.93 -8.66 -12.81
CA ALA A 137 18.90 -8.63 -13.89
C ALA A 137 19.22 -7.21 -14.37
N GLY A 138 20.51 -6.88 -14.49
CA GLY A 138 20.99 -5.57 -14.96
C GLY A 138 22.21 -5.04 -14.21
N GLY A 139 22.77 -5.80 -13.25
CA GLY A 139 23.97 -5.38 -12.50
C GLY A 139 23.77 -4.08 -11.71
N LEU A 140 24.73 -3.16 -11.81
CA LEU A 140 24.69 -1.85 -11.13
C LEU A 140 23.41 -1.05 -11.49
N GLU A 141 22.99 -1.11 -12.74
CA GLU A 141 21.76 -0.44 -13.21
C GLU A 141 20.50 -0.97 -12.51
N ALA A 142 20.42 -2.29 -12.23
CA ALA A 142 19.31 -2.88 -11.51
C ALA A 142 19.31 -2.50 -10.01
N GLN A 143 20.50 -2.32 -9.43
CA GLN A 143 20.66 -1.86 -8.04
C GLN A 143 20.21 -0.41 -7.88
N ASP A 144 20.56 0.47 -8.85
CA ASP A 144 20.08 1.84 -8.89
C ASP A 144 18.55 1.89 -9.12
N TRP A 145 18.03 1.05 -10.02
CA TRP A 145 16.60 0.94 -10.24
C TRP A 145 15.84 0.50 -8.98
N CYS A 146 16.37 -0.45 -8.26
CA CYS A 146 15.82 -0.90 -6.98
C CYS A 146 15.75 0.25 -5.96
N GLN A 147 16.77 1.09 -5.90
CA GLN A 147 16.81 2.29 -5.04
C GLN A 147 15.75 3.33 -5.46
N ILE A 148 15.57 3.52 -6.76
CA ILE A 148 14.53 4.44 -7.28
C ILE A 148 13.14 3.93 -6.90
N LEU A 149 12.87 2.63 -7.06
CA LEU A 149 11.59 2.02 -6.63
C LEU A 149 11.37 2.18 -5.14
N TYR A 150 12.36 1.84 -4.31
CA TYR A 150 12.30 2.04 -2.88
C TYR A 150 11.88 3.48 -2.52
N ARG A 151 12.55 4.49 -3.11
CA ARG A 151 12.22 5.90 -2.89
C ARG A 151 10.82 6.26 -3.37
N MET A 152 10.38 5.71 -4.50
CA MET A 152 9.05 5.95 -5.08
C MET A 152 7.95 5.51 -4.12
N TYR A 153 8.05 4.30 -3.57
CA TYR A 153 7.03 3.77 -2.65
C TYR A 153 7.08 4.38 -1.26
N THR A 154 8.25 4.72 -0.75
CA THR A 154 8.35 5.45 0.53
C THR A 154 7.74 6.84 0.44
N ARG A 155 7.94 7.56 -0.69
CA ARG A 155 7.30 8.85 -0.92
C ARG A 155 5.78 8.73 -1.05
N TRP A 156 5.31 7.72 -1.77
CA TRP A 156 3.87 7.46 -1.84
C TRP A 156 3.29 7.21 -0.45
N ALA A 157 3.93 6.40 0.36
CA ALA A 157 3.50 6.14 1.73
C ALA A 157 3.43 7.42 2.58
N GLU A 158 4.46 8.27 2.52
CA GLU A 158 4.50 9.56 3.22
C GLU A 158 3.38 10.50 2.77
N GLN A 159 3.11 10.59 1.46
CA GLN A 159 2.05 11.44 0.89
C GLN A 159 0.65 11.02 1.35
N HIS A 160 0.45 9.71 1.61
CA HIS A 160 -0.82 9.16 2.07
C HIS A 160 -0.93 9.04 3.60
N GLY A 161 0.02 9.62 4.34
CA GLY A 161 0.00 9.58 5.81
C GLY A 161 0.34 8.22 6.41
N PHE A 162 0.82 7.27 5.61
CA PHE A 162 1.37 6.01 6.11
C PHE A 162 2.73 6.25 6.76
N THR A 163 2.99 5.53 7.83
CA THR A 163 4.35 5.46 8.39
C THR A 163 5.05 4.22 7.87
N TYR A 164 6.38 4.29 7.69
CA TYR A 164 7.12 3.10 7.31
C TYR A 164 8.34 2.89 8.22
N LYS A 165 8.69 1.62 8.43
CA LYS A 165 9.87 1.18 9.17
C LYS A 165 10.76 0.34 8.28
N ILE A 166 12.03 0.65 8.26
CA ILE A 166 13.02 -0.14 7.54
C ILE A 166 13.34 -1.38 8.39
N MET A 167 13.07 -2.57 7.84
CA MET A 167 13.31 -3.85 8.49
C MET A 167 14.69 -4.41 8.14
N ASP A 168 15.08 -4.29 6.86
CA ASP A 168 16.42 -4.61 6.36
C ASP A 168 16.77 -3.66 5.22
N TYR A 169 18.06 -3.36 5.06
CA TYR A 169 18.55 -2.50 3.99
C TYR A 169 19.97 -2.89 3.62
N GLN A 170 20.16 -3.38 2.41
CA GLN A 170 21.44 -3.85 1.91
C GLN A 170 21.94 -2.95 0.78
N GLU A 171 22.87 -2.08 1.11
CA GLU A 171 23.56 -1.25 0.11
C GLU A 171 24.38 -2.09 -0.85
N ALA A 172 24.49 -1.65 -2.07
CA ALA A 172 25.37 -2.24 -3.05
C ALA A 172 26.75 -1.55 -2.99
N ASP A 173 27.81 -2.30 -3.32
CA ASP A 173 29.19 -1.84 -3.16
C ASP A 173 29.56 -0.65 -4.08
N GLU A 174 28.89 -0.54 -5.24
CA GLU A 174 29.16 0.47 -6.27
C GLU A 174 28.03 1.52 -6.38
N GLY A 175 27.04 1.49 -5.48
CA GLY A 175 25.87 2.38 -5.44
C GLY A 175 24.55 1.66 -5.72
N GLY A 176 23.47 2.28 -5.28
CA GLY A 176 22.14 1.63 -5.28
C GLY A 176 21.96 0.65 -4.13
N ILE A 177 20.91 -0.16 -4.18
CA ILE A 177 20.61 -1.18 -3.16
C ILE A 177 20.46 -2.57 -3.79
N LYS A 178 20.95 -3.60 -3.09
CA LYS A 178 20.77 -5.00 -3.45
C LYS A 178 19.37 -5.48 -3.09
N SER A 179 18.94 -5.13 -1.88
CA SER A 179 17.60 -5.38 -1.36
C SER A 179 17.23 -4.40 -0.25
N ALA A 180 15.94 -4.19 -0.06
CA ALA A 180 15.41 -3.49 1.11
C ALA A 180 14.06 -4.09 1.49
N ASP A 181 13.81 -4.20 2.79
CA ASP A 181 12.54 -4.64 3.35
C ASP A 181 11.99 -3.51 4.23
N ILE A 182 10.75 -3.11 3.98
CA ILE A 182 10.05 -2.09 4.77
C ILE A 182 8.71 -2.63 5.26
N LEU A 183 8.29 -2.17 6.43
CA LEU A 183 6.95 -2.32 6.93
C LEU A 183 6.22 -0.99 6.76
N VAL A 184 5.18 -0.96 5.95
CA VAL A 184 4.28 0.20 5.77
C VAL A 184 3.11 0.02 6.72
N GLU A 185 2.98 0.93 7.69
CA GLU A 185 1.97 0.88 8.74
C GLU A 185 0.85 1.88 8.46
N GLY A 186 -0.37 1.40 8.47
CA GLY A 186 -1.59 2.20 8.30
C GLY A 186 -2.78 1.35 7.87
N GLU A 187 -3.97 1.88 8.05
CA GLU A 187 -5.20 1.18 7.66
C GLU A 187 -5.23 0.96 6.14
N ASN A 188 -5.51 -0.26 5.71
CA ASN A 188 -5.61 -0.67 4.31
C ASN A 188 -4.28 -0.61 3.51
N ALA A 189 -3.12 -0.46 4.15
CA ALA A 189 -1.84 -0.36 3.44
C ALA A 189 -1.60 -1.56 2.49
N TYR A 190 -1.85 -2.78 2.95
CA TYR A 190 -1.73 -3.96 2.09
C TYR A 190 -2.75 -3.97 0.96
N GLY A 191 -3.99 -3.60 1.24
CA GLY A 191 -5.05 -3.55 0.23
C GLY A 191 -4.71 -2.66 -0.96
N PHE A 192 -4.12 -1.49 -0.71
CA PHE A 192 -3.67 -0.58 -1.76
C PHE A 192 -2.42 -1.10 -2.50
N LEU A 193 -1.47 -1.67 -1.77
CA LEU A 193 -0.16 -2.02 -2.32
C LEU A 193 -0.08 -3.44 -2.93
N LYS A 194 -1.04 -4.34 -2.66
CA LYS A 194 -1.00 -5.73 -3.13
C LYS A 194 -0.89 -5.87 -4.65
N GLY A 195 -1.43 -4.90 -5.40
CA GLY A 195 -1.34 -4.83 -6.85
C GLY A 195 0.06 -4.54 -7.39
N GLU A 196 0.94 -4.01 -6.55
CA GLU A 196 2.31 -3.65 -6.91
C GLU A 196 3.30 -4.82 -6.83
N ASN A 197 2.80 -6.01 -6.46
CA ASN A 197 3.59 -7.23 -6.36
C ASN A 197 3.98 -7.75 -7.75
N GLY A 198 5.27 -7.77 -8.07
CA GLY A 198 5.78 -8.31 -9.34
C GLY A 198 7.07 -7.65 -9.83
N VAL A 199 7.33 -7.78 -11.12
CA VAL A 199 8.56 -7.30 -11.76
C VAL A 199 8.33 -5.94 -12.42
N HIS A 200 9.17 -4.96 -12.06
CA HIS A 200 9.19 -3.62 -12.61
C HIS A 200 10.37 -3.49 -13.59
N ARG A 201 10.05 -3.21 -14.86
CA ARG A 201 11.06 -3.08 -15.91
C ARG A 201 11.36 -1.62 -16.19
N MET A 202 12.61 -1.24 -16.16
CA MET A 202 13.09 0.08 -16.55
C MET A 202 13.87 0.03 -17.86
N VAL A 203 13.67 1.02 -18.72
CA VAL A 203 14.44 1.25 -19.95
C VAL A 203 14.92 2.71 -19.97
N ARG A 204 16.21 2.94 -19.82
CA ARG A 204 16.81 4.29 -19.89
C ARG A 204 18.19 4.25 -20.52
N VAL A 205 18.76 5.44 -20.79
CA VAL A 205 20.19 5.56 -21.04
C VAL A 205 20.90 5.43 -19.69
N SER A 206 21.86 4.52 -19.60
CA SER A 206 22.55 4.25 -18.34
C SER A 206 23.48 5.40 -17.98
N PRO A 207 23.39 5.96 -16.76
CA PRO A 207 24.34 6.94 -16.26
C PRO A 207 25.73 6.32 -15.95
N PHE A 208 25.79 4.97 -15.90
CA PHE A 208 27.03 4.23 -15.60
C PHE A 208 27.75 3.75 -16.87
N ASP A 209 27.13 3.87 -18.05
CA ASP A 209 27.75 3.50 -19.33
C ASP A 209 28.34 4.72 -20.02
N ALA A 210 29.65 4.81 -20.10
CA ALA A 210 30.38 5.90 -20.79
C ALA A 210 29.97 6.08 -22.26
N ASN A 211 29.43 5.03 -22.91
CA ASN A 211 28.96 5.07 -24.29
C ASN A 211 27.51 5.55 -24.42
N GLY A 212 26.81 5.83 -23.33
CA GLY A 212 25.42 6.31 -23.33
C GLY A 212 24.43 5.33 -23.98
N ARG A 213 24.68 4.03 -23.88
CA ARG A 213 23.78 3.02 -24.46
C ARG A 213 22.52 2.85 -23.63
N ARG A 214 21.43 2.57 -24.32
CA ARG A 214 20.14 2.22 -23.69
C ARG A 214 20.26 0.85 -23.04
N GLN A 215 19.96 0.79 -21.75
CA GLN A 215 19.96 -0.42 -20.94
C GLN A 215 18.54 -0.76 -20.48
N THR A 216 18.31 -2.02 -20.22
CA THR A 216 17.07 -2.54 -19.65
C THR A 216 17.41 -3.23 -18.34
N SER A 217 16.74 -2.83 -17.26
CA SER A 217 16.96 -3.38 -15.93
C SER A 217 15.64 -3.81 -15.31
N PHE A 218 15.72 -4.77 -14.44
CA PHE A 218 14.59 -5.37 -13.76
C PHE A 218 14.81 -5.34 -12.25
N SER A 219 13.76 -4.99 -11.52
CA SER A 219 13.70 -5.14 -10.07
C SER A 219 12.35 -5.74 -9.69
N ALA A 220 12.35 -6.62 -8.71
CA ALA A 220 11.13 -7.24 -8.21
C ALA A 220 10.68 -6.56 -6.92
N ILE A 221 9.38 -6.38 -6.77
CA ILE A 221 8.73 -5.97 -5.53
C ILE A 221 7.84 -7.12 -5.08
N GLU A 222 7.98 -7.51 -3.84
CA GLU A 222 7.10 -8.45 -3.17
C GLU A 222 6.29 -7.68 -2.13
N VAL A 223 4.97 -7.81 -2.14
CA VAL A 223 4.07 -7.19 -1.16
C VAL A 223 3.29 -8.28 -0.46
N ILE A 224 3.38 -8.34 0.86
CA ILE A 224 2.69 -9.32 1.69
C ILE A 224 2.00 -8.62 2.87
N PRO A 225 0.88 -9.16 3.38
CA PRO A 225 0.23 -8.57 4.55
C PRO A 225 1.07 -8.78 5.80
N ASP A 226 1.10 -7.78 6.68
CA ASP A 226 1.63 -7.93 8.02
C ASP A 226 0.54 -8.54 8.92
N ILE A 227 0.78 -9.75 9.39
CA ILE A 227 -0.17 -10.49 10.22
C ILE A 227 0.32 -10.45 11.65
N GLU A 228 -0.39 -9.68 12.48
CA GLU A 228 -0.17 -9.69 13.94
C GLU A 228 -0.60 -11.01 14.56
N ASP A 229 -0.07 -11.30 15.77
CA ASP A 229 -0.15 -12.61 16.44
C ASP A 229 -1.55 -13.20 16.69
N ASP A 230 -2.62 -12.48 16.36
CA ASP A 230 -4.01 -12.93 16.62
C ASP A 230 -4.57 -13.94 15.58
N SER A 231 -3.87 -14.21 14.49
CA SER A 231 -4.32 -15.21 13.54
C SER A 231 -3.83 -16.60 13.92
N ASN A 232 -4.67 -17.35 14.62
CA ASN A 232 -4.47 -18.77 15.00
C ASN A 232 -4.27 -19.73 13.80
N ASP A 233 -4.18 -19.23 12.56
CA ASP A 233 -4.18 -20.06 11.36
C ASP A 233 -2.81 -20.59 10.93
N VAL A 234 -1.70 -19.99 11.39
CA VAL A 234 -0.34 -20.48 11.09
C VAL A 234 0.50 -20.50 12.37
N GLU A 235 0.50 -21.62 13.07
CA GLU A 235 1.39 -21.86 14.18
C GLU A 235 2.79 -22.23 13.66
N ILE A 236 3.81 -21.45 13.99
CA ILE A 236 5.21 -21.74 13.66
C ILE A 236 5.90 -22.25 14.91
N ARG A 237 6.22 -23.55 14.93
CA ARG A 237 6.93 -24.17 16.04
C ARG A 237 8.44 -24.00 15.90
N PRO A 238 9.20 -24.00 17.01
CA PRO A 238 10.66 -23.90 16.96
C PRO A 238 11.35 -24.98 16.12
N GLU A 239 10.72 -26.12 15.95
CA GLU A 239 11.19 -27.25 15.13
C GLU A 239 11.01 -27.06 13.62
N ASP A 240 10.11 -26.12 13.19
CA ASP A 240 9.76 -25.90 11.80
C ASP A 240 10.77 -25.02 11.08
N TYR A 241 11.64 -24.32 11.81
CA TYR A 241 12.64 -23.44 11.20
C TYR A 241 14.05 -23.70 11.74
N GLU A 242 15.05 -23.35 10.94
CA GLU A 242 16.43 -23.25 11.35
C GLU A 242 16.79 -21.79 11.58
N MET A 243 17.37 -21.49 12.76
CA MET A 243 17.82 -20.15 13.09
C MET A 243 19.33 -20.03 12.91
N GLN A 244 19.76 -19.07 12.11
CA GLN A 244 21.16 -18.72 11.90
C GLN A 244 21.40 -17.30 12.43
N VAL A 245 22.45 -17.14 13.22
CA VAL A 245 22.86 -15.85 13.75
C VAL A 245 24.13 -15.42 13.03
N PHE A 246 24.15 -14.20 12.52
CA PHE A 246 25.29 -13.66 11.80
C PHE A 246 25.59 -12.23 12.23
N ARG A 247 26.71 -11.69 11.77
CA ARG A 247 27.08 -10.30 12.03
C ARG A 247 26.37 -9.42 11.01
N SER A 248 25.74 -8.34 11.49
CA SER A 248 25.13 -7.35 10.61
C SER A 248 26.20 -6.75 9.70
N SER A 249 25.90 -6.64 8.41
CA SER A 249 26.73 -5.95 7.42
C SER A 249 26.14 -4.56 7.19
N GLY A 250 26.92 -3.49 7.46
CA GLY A 250 26.51 -2.11 7.19
C GLY A 250 27.59 -1.13 7.68
N ALA A 251 27.55 0.10 7.19
CA ALA A 251 28.40 1.20 7.60
C ALA A 251 28.05 1.67 9.02
N GLY A 252 28.54 0.95 10.04
CA GLY A 252 28.30 1.24 11.45
C GLY A 252 29.56 1.05 12.30
N GLY A 253 29.67 1.83 13.38
CA GLY A 253 30.84 1.87 14.26
C GLY A 253 31.18 0.53 14.95
N GLN A 254 32.24 0.53 15.77
CA GLN A 254 32.87 -0.66 16.39
C GLN A 254 31.90 -1.65 17.11
N HIS A 255 30.66 -1.25 17.42
CA HIS A 255 29.69 -2.11 18.12
C HIS A 255 29.00 -3.09 17.17
N ILE A 256 28.73 -2.69 15.93
CA ILE A 256 28.03 -3.50 14.91
C ILE A 256 28.91 -4.69 14.46
N ASN A 257 30.22 -4.49 14.41
CA ASN A 257 31.16 -5.53 13.98
C ASN A 257 31.56 -6.55 15.05
N LYS A 258 31.13 -6.38 16.31
CA LYS A 258 31.51 -7.26 17.42
C LYS A 258 30.40 -8.16 17.92
N THR A 259 29.12 -7.81 17.72
CA THR A 259 27.96 -8.58 18.21
C THR A 259 27.20 -9.21 17.05
N SER A 260 26.99 -10.53 17.11
CA SER A 260 26.15 -11.26 16.16
C SER A 260 24.67 -11.10 16.57
N SER A 261 24.07 -9.95 16.25
CA SER A 261 22.67 -9.64 16.56
C SER A 261 21.71 -9.89 15.39
N ALA A 262 22.21 -9.98 14.17
CA ALA A 262 21.41 -10.30 12.99
C ALA A 262 20.93 -11.75 13.01
N VAL A 263 19.65 -11.96 12.68
CA VAL A 263 18.99 -13.26 12.69
C VAL A 263 18.48 -13.57 11.28
N ARG A 264 18.68 -14.81 10.86
CA ARG A 264 18.09 -15.41 9.66
C ARG A 264 17.31 -16.65 10.07
N LEU A 265 16.07 -16.77 9.60
CA LEU A 265 15.27 -17.97 9.77
C LEU A 265 15.07 -18.63 8.40
N ILE A 266 15.21 -19.94 8.37
CA ILE A 266 14.97 -20.77 7.20
C ILE A 266 13.87 -21.76 7.56
N HIS A 267 12.72 -21.65 6.94
CA HIS A 267 11.60 -22.57 7.16
C HIS A 267 11.87 -23.89 6.46
N LYS A 268 11.92 -25.00 7.20
CA LYS A 268 12.39 -26.30 6.70
C LYS A 268 11.48 -26.89 5.63
N ALA A 269 10.17 -26.72 5.77
CA ALA A 269 9.21 -27.32 4.85
C ALA A 269 9.10 -26.57 3.51
N THR A 270 9.15 -25.24 3.52
CA THR A 270 8.96 -24.41 2.32
C THR A 270 10.26 -23.84 1.76
N GLY A 271 11.37 -23.90 2.52
CA GLY A 271 12.65 -23.29 2.13
C GLY A 271 12.68 -21.78 2.18
N ILE A 272 11.65 -21.12 2.73
CA ILE A 272 11.59 -19.67 2.84
C ILE A 272 12.69 -19.18 3.78
N VAL A 273 13.41 -18.15 3.32
CA VAL A 273 14.47 -17.49 4.07
C VAL A 273 14.01 -16.06 4.40
N VAL A 274 14.08 -15.69 5.66
CA VAL A 274 13.86 -14.30 6.14
C VAL A 274 15.04 -13.89 7.02
N ALA A 275 15.42 -12.61 6.96
CA ALA A 275 16.53 -12.07 7.76
C ALA A 275 16.13 -10.70 8.32
N CYS A 276 16.57 -10.41 9.55
CA CYS A 276 16.40 -9.11 10.19
C CYS A 276 17.67 -8.74 10.96
N GLN A 277 18.10 -7.48 10.80
CA GLN A 277 19.30 -6.94 11.44
C GLN A 277 19.13 -5.50 11.97
N THR A 278 17.89 -5.03 12.02
CA THR A 278 17.55 -3.64 12.40
C THR A 278 17.74 -3.35 13.87
N GLU A 279 17.48 -4.33 14.73
CA GLU A 279 17.50 -4.14 16.16
C GLU A 279 18.86 -4.54 16.76
N ARG A 280 19.23 -3.89 17.88
CA ARG A 280 20.44 -4.27 18.65
C ARG A 280 20.26 -5.58 19.41
N SER A 281 19.04 -5.98 19.66
CA SER A 281 18.66 -7.19 20.38
C SER A 281 18.44 -8.35 19.42
N GLN A 282 19.18 -9.45 19.60
CA GLN A 282 18.96 -10.69 18.86
C GLN A 282 17.52 -11.23 19.05
N PHE A 283 16.95 -11.03 20.24
CA PHE A 283 15.58 -11.45 20.54
C PHE A 283 14.56 -10.70 19.69
N GLN A 284 14.66 -9.37 19.61
CA GLN A 284 13.77 -8.56 18.78
C GLN A 284 13.92 -8.87 17.29
N ASN A 285 15.15 -9.06 16.80
CA ASN A 285 15.38 -9.49 15.43
C ASN A 285 14.77 -10.87 15.14
N LYS A 286 14.81 -11.80 16.13
CA LYS A 286 14.14 -13.09 16.00
C LYS A 286 12.61 -12.94 15.91
N GLU A 287 12.00 -12.11 16.75
CA GLU A 287 10.56 -11.86 16.72
C GLU A 287 10.12 -11.24 15.39
N ASN A 288 10.86 -10.24 14.91
CA ASN A 288 10.63 -9.64 13.60
C ASN A 288 10.75 -10.68 12.48
N CYS A 289 11.77 -11.55 12.49
CA CYS A 289 11.89 -12.63 11.53
C CYS A 289 10.72 -13.62 11.60
N LEU A 290 10.24 -13.99 12.79
CA LEU A 290 9.07 -14.86 12.95
C LEU A 290 7.81 -14.22 12.36
N ARG A 291 7.63 -12.92 12.60
CA ARG A 291 6.53 -12.15 12.00
C ARG A 291 6.60 -12.14 10.46
N MET A 292 7.77 -11.86 9.88
CA MET A 292 8.00 -11.92 8.43
C MET A 292 7.75 -13.33 7.88
N LEU A 293 8.23 -14.37 8.57
CA LEU A 293 8.03 -15.76 8.14
C LEU A 293 6.55 -16.15 8.15
N ARG A 294 5.81 -15.73 9.20
CA ARG A 294 4.36 -15.97 9.30
C ARG A 294 3.62 -15.32 8.14
N SER A 295 3.92 -14.06 7.83
CA SER A 295 3.30 -13.34 6.72
C SER A 295 3.55 -14.05 5.37
N LYS A 296 4.79 -14.52 5.13
CA LYS A 296 5.10 -15.30 3.90
C LYS A 296 4.40 -16.66 3.83
N LEU A 297 4.22 -17.32 4.96
CA LEU A 297 3.48 -18.60 5.00
C LEU A 297 1.99 -18.42 4.74
N VAL A 298 1.40 -17.34 5.22
CA VAL A 298 0.00 -17.01 4.93
C VAL A 298 -0.19 -16.69 3.45
N GLU A 299 0.71 -15.92 2.85
CA GLU A 299 0.68 -15.66 1.39
C GLU A 299 0.68 -16.96 0.58
N ILE A 300 1.52 -17.94 0.98
CA ILE A 300 1.55 -19.25 0.31
C ILE A 300 0.21 -19.99 0.49
N LYS A 301 -0.35 -19.99 1.70
CA LYS A 301 -1.67 -20.62 1.93
C LYS A 301 -2.78 -19.95 1.12
N GLU A 302 -2.78 -18.64 1.04
CA GLU A 302 -3.73 -17.89 0.18
C GLU A 302 -3.53 -18.26 -1.29
N ARG A 303 -2.27 -18.31 -1.74
CA ARG A 303 -1.95 -18.72 -3.11
C ARG A 303 -2.37 -20.16 -3.40
N GLU A 304 -2.10 -21.10 -2.50
CA GLU A 304 -2.56 -22.50 -2.63
C GLU A 304 -4.10 -22.60 -2.64
N HIS A 305 -4.79 -21.76 -1.91
CA HIS A 305 -6.26 -21.69 -1.93
C HIS A 305 -6.77 -21.11 -3.26
N LEU A 306 -6.13 -20.04 -3.76
CA LEU A 306 -6.42 -19.45 -5.06
C LEU A 306 -6.02 -20.42 -6.21
N ASP A 307 -4.93 -21.17 -6.07
CA ASP A 307 -4.50 -22.19 -7.02
C ASP A 307 -5.50 -23.36 -7.06
N LYS A 308 -6.02 -23.79 -5.92
CA LYS A 308 -7.12 -24.77 -5.88
C LYS A 308 -8.39 -24.27 -6.57
N ILE A 309 -8.69 -22.97 -6.44
CA ILE A 309 -9.79 -22.33 -7.16
C ILE A 309 -9.47 -22.18 -8.65
N SER A 310 -8.21 -21.92 -8.99
CA SER A 310 -7.73 -21.78 -10.37
C SER A 310 -7.53 -23.13 -11.07
N ASP A 311 -7.15 -24.21 -10.35
CA ASP A 311 -7.14 -25.58 -10.86
C ASP A 311 -8.55 -26.08 -11.23
N ILE A 312 -9.57 -25.57 -10.57
CA ILE A 312 -10.97 -25.71 -11.01
C ILE A 312 -11.24 -24.89 -12.28
N LYS A 313 -10.44 -23.84 -12.58
CA LYS A 313 -10.60 -22.94 -13.74
C LYS A 313 -9.55 -23.11 -14.86
N GLY A 314 -8.53 -23.97 -14.70
CA GLY A 314 -7.53 -24.34 -15.71
C GLY A 314 -6.52 -23.28 -16.13
N VAL A 315 -5.22 -23.66 -16.03
CA VAL A 315 -3.99 -23.02 -16.57
C VAL A 315 -3.25 -22.07 -15.64
N GLN A 316 -2.25 -22.66 -15.00
CA GLN A 316 -1.19 -21.96 -14.26
C GLN A 316 -0.09 -21.45 -15.21
N GLN A 317 0.21 -20.15 -15.18
CA GLN A 317 1.40 -19.60 -15.86
C GLN A 317 2.60 -19.54 -14.90
N LYS A 318 3.68 -20.24 -15.26
CA LYS A 318 4.97 -20.21 -14.55
C LYS A 318 5.59 -18.82 -14.56
N ILE A 319 6.28 -18.51 -13.44
CA ILE A 319 7.08 -17.29 -13.25
C ILE A 319 8.31 -17.34 -14.17
N GLU A 320 8.17 -16.89 -15.42
CA GLU A 320 9.28 -16.66 -16.35
C GLU A 320 8.92 -15.46 -17.23
N TRP A 321 9.81 -14.47 -17.37
CA TRP A 321 9.84 -13.34 -18.32
C TRP A 321 8.50 -12.67 -18.71
N GLY A 322 7.35 -13.21 -18.37
CA GLY A 322 6.00 -12.73 -18.63
C GLY A 322 5.31 -12.02 -17.45
N SER A 323 5.92 -12.01 -16.27
CA SER A 323 5.34 -11.47 -15.03
C SER A 323 5.69 -10.00 -14.77
N GLN A 324 6.03 -9.24 -15.82
CA GLN A 324 6.22 -7.80 -15.71
C GLN A 324 4.86 -7.13 -15.47
N ILE A 325 4.71 -6.46 -14.33
CA ILE A 325 3.50 -5.70 -14.01
C ILE A 325 3.56 -4.30 -14.59
N ARG A 326 4.76 -3.67 -14.60
CA ARG A 326 4.89 -2.29 -15.05
C ARG A 326 6.19 -2.04 -15.79
N ASN A 327 6.08 -1.27 -16.89
CA ASN A 327 7.20 -0.85 -17.72
C ASN A 327 7.41 0.65 -17.60
N TYR A 328 8.65 1.05 -17.31
CA TYR A 328 9.09 2.44 -17.20
C TYR A 328 10.09 2.74 -18.33
N VAL A 329 9.67 3.52 -19.31
CA VAL A 329 10.50 3.88 -20.48
C VAL A 329 10.84 5.36 -20.39
N PHE A 330 12.14 5.68 -20.28
CA PHE A 330 12.63 7.05 -20.25
C PHE A 330 13.07 7.55 -21.63
N MET A 331 13.43 6.64 -22.54
CA MET A 331 13.94 6.94 -23.87
C MET A 331 13.59 5.85 -24.88
N PRO A 332 13.23 6.15 -26.13
CA PRO A 332 13.23 7.46 -26.80
C PRO A 332 12.00 8.33 -26.50
N TYR A 333 11.01 7.80 -25.82
CA TYR A 333 9.81 8.50 -25.35
C TYR A 333 9.61 8.18 -23.88
N THR A 334 8.90 9.03 -23.15
CA THR A 334 8.56 8.79 -21.75
C THR A 334 7.22 8.07 -21.67
N LEU A 335 7.20 6.92 -20.97
CA LEU A 335 5.98 6.15 -20.77
C LEU A 335 6.12 5.28 -19.54
N VAL A 336 5.12 5.30 -18.67
CA VAL A 336 4.89 4.27 -17.66
C VAL A 336 3.61 3.54 -18.01
N LYS A 337 3.68 2.21 -18.16
CA LYS A 337 2.54 1.39 -18.56
C LYS A 337 2.43 0.17 -17.67
N ASP A 338 1.26 -0.02 -17.08
CA ASP A 338 0.86 -1.25 -16.41
C ASP A 338 0.38 -2.28 -17.43
N THR A 339 0.86 -3.51 -17.32
CA THR A 339 0.57 -4.57 -18.28
C THR A 339 -0.71 -5.33 -17.97
N HIS A 340 -1.19 -5.27 -16.73
CA HIS A 340 -2.39 -5.97 -16.29
C HIS A 340 -3.64 -5.12 -16.47
N THR A 341 -3.56 -3.85 -16.08
CA THR A 341 -4.67 -2.91 -16.17
C THR A 341 -4.72 -2.15 -17.48
N GLY A 342 -3.57 -2.04 -18.17
CA GLY A 342 -3.42 -1.24 -19.39
C GLY A 342 -3.31 0.25 -19.13
N HIS A 343 -3.38 0.69 -17.85
CA HIS A 343 -3.20 2.10 -17.51
C HIS A 343 -1.81 2.60 -17.91
N GLU A 344 -1.74 3.78 -18.54
CA GLU A 344 -0.47 4.36 -18.97
C GLU A 344 -0.43 5.87 -18.79
N THR A 345 0.76 6.40 -18.49
CA THR A 345 1.03 7.83 -18.39
C THR A 345 2.39 8.19 -19.00
N SER A 346 2.48 9.37 -19.58
CA SER A 346 3.75 9.91 -20.08
C SER A 346 4.55 10.67 -18.99
N ASN A 347 3.92 11.00 -17.85
CA ASN A 347 4.54 11.75 -16.77
C ASN A 347 5.33 10.83 -15.82
N ILE A 348 6.45 10.30 -16.31
CA ILE A 348 7.30 9.38 -15.55
C ILE A 348 7.89 10.00 -14.28
N ASN A 349 8.16 11.33 -14.30
CA ASN A 349 8.74 12.02 -13.15
C ASN A 349 7.76 12.05 -11.96
N ALA A 350 6.49 12.36 -12.23
CA ALA A 350 5.47 12.32 -11.18
C ALA A 350 5.34 10.92 -10.57
N VAL A 351 5.36 9.87 -11.40
CA VAL A 351 5.29 8.48 -10.93
C VAL A 351 6.47 8.14 -10.02
N ILE A 352 7.70 8.49 -10.41
CA ILE A 352 8.90 8.26 -9.60
C ILE A 352 8.87 9.07 -8.29
N ASP A 353 8.19 10.21 -8.29
CA ASP A 353 8.02 11.03 -7.10
C ASP A 353 6.85 10.59 -6.21
N GLY A 354 6.19 9.47 -6.53
CA GLY A 354 5.17 8.84 -5.68
C GLY A 354 3.74 8.92 -6.19
N ALA A 355 3.45 9.51 -7.37
CA ALA A 355 2.11 9.55 -7.94
C ALA A 355 1.70 8.17 -8.50
N LEU A 356 1.40 7.22 -7.61
CA LEU A 356 1.03 5.84 -7.95
C LEU A 356 -0.49 5.61 -7.97
N ASP A 357 -1.29 6.53 -7.43
CA ASP A 357 -2.72 6.38 -7.26
C ASP A 357 -3.46 5.94 -8.53
N PRO A 358 -3.23 6.52 -9.73
CA PRO A 358 -3.93 6.09 -10.92
C PRO A 358 -3.68 4.61 -11.30
N PHE A 359 -2.51 4.07 -10.94
CA PHE A 359 -2.19 2.65 -11.16
C PHE A 359 -2.87 1.75 -10.13
N ILE A 360 -2.85 2.16 -8.85
CA ILE A 360 -3.52 1.48 -7.75
C ILE A 360 -5.03 1.45 -8.00
N GLU A 361 -5.62 2.56 -8.36
CA GLU A 361 -7.03 2.69 -8.74
C GLU A 361 -7.41 1.78 -9.90
N ALA A 362 -6.61 1.81 -10.97
CA ALA A 362 -6.83 0.95 -12.13
C ALA A 362 -6.80 -0.54 -11.73
N TYR A 363 -5.86 -0.93 -10.86
CA TYR A 363 -5.77 -2.29 -10.36
C TYR A 363 -7.00 -2.68 -9.53
N LEU A 364 -7.42 -1.85 -8.56
CA LEU A 364 -8.58 -2.11 -7.71
C LEU A 364 -9.87 -2.18 -8.53
N ASN A 365 -10.04 -1.31 -9.51
CA ASN A 365 -11.17 -1.34 -10.44
C ASN A 365 -11.19 -2.62 -11.29
N CYS A 366 -10.03 -3.06 -11.81
CA CYS A 366 -9.92 -4.33 -12.53
C CYS A 366 -10.25 -5.53 -11.62
N LEU A 367 -9.82 -5.49 -10.36
CA LEU A 367 -10.11 -6.52 -9.37
C LEU A 367 -11.61 -6.62 -9.10
N ALA A 368 -12.30 -5.48 -8.96
CA ALA A 368 -13.73 -5.42 -8.69
C ALA A 368 -14.59 -5.81 -9.89
N THR A 369 -14.18 -5.43 -11.10
CA THR A 369 -14.97 -5.64 -12.34
C THR A 369 -14.59 -6.90 -13.11
N GLY A 370 -13.42 -7.48 -12.83
CA GLY A 370 -12.86 -8.60 -13.59
C GLY A 370 -12.33 -8.22 -14.98
N ASN A 371 -12.26 -6.92 -15.31
CA ASN A 371 -11.84 -6.41 -16.62
C ASN A 371 -10.32 -6.27 -16.72
N TRP A 372 -9.62 -7.38 -16.84
CA TRP A 372 -8.16 -7.40 -17.06
C TRP A 372 -7.85 -7.28 -18.55
N VAL A 373 -6.72 -6.63 -18.88
CA VAL A 373 -6.21 -6.62 -20.24
C VAL A 373 -5.86 -8.05 -20.64
N GLN A 374 -6.53 -8.57 -21.68
CA GLN A 374 -6.20 -9.89 -22.22
C GLN A 374 -4.79 -9.85 -22.82
N LYS A 375 -3.93 -10.78 -22.39
CA LYS A 375 -2.56 -10.95 -22.92
C LYS A 375 -2.58 -11.62 -24.29
#